data_07981cdeb2bbce39bb6c9bee4365b440
#
_entry.id   07981cdeb2bbce39bb6c9bee4365b440
#
_cell.length_a   1.000
_cell.length_b   1.000
_cell.length_c   1.000
_cell.angle_alpha   90.00
_cell.angle_beta   90.00
_cell.angle_gamma   90.00
#
_symmetry.space_group_name_H-M   'P 1'
#
loop_
_entity.id
_entity.type
_entity.pdbx_description
1 polymer ?
#
loop_
_entity_poly.entity_id
_entity_poly.type
_entity_poly.pdbx_seq_one_letter_code
_entity_poly.pdbx_strand_id
1 'polypeptide(L)'
;VVATFNNEKSSTVAQNDGTWRIFFAVPRMGKPYTLTVTSEQRTLKFKNIVAGEVWLCSGQSNMAFPLANDALGKEALTIVDDPNLRVLNLLPSWDTDNTEWSQSALDSTNNLQYMRSKGWQQATSKNMGEVSAVAYYFAKVLRSCLGVPVGIIVNAVGGSPTEAWIDRQTLEDEYPELLNDRFKDNVMVMPWVVQRMRKNIAQATDKLQMHPYQPTYLYDAAIRPLAKYPINGVIWYQGESNAENMEIHQRLFPLLLSSWRTNWDNPQLPVYMVQLSSINRPSWPWFRNSQRLMANTLPYVYMAVSSDVGDSLDVHPRQKYPVGKRLANLALYHQYDFKQLTPCGPSVQS
;
A
#
# COMPACT_ATOMS: atom_id res chain seq x y z
N VAL A 1 -16.94 22.60 14.59
CA VAL A 1 -15.63 22.06 14.99
C VAL A 1 -14.60 23.16 14.92
N VAL A 2 -13.78 23.29 15.95
CA VAL A 2 -12.66 24.23 16.02
C VAL A 2 -11.37 23.44 16.20
N ALA A 3 -10.33 23.75 15.43
CA ALA A 3 -9.03 23.14 15.58
C ALA A 3 -7.95 24.20 15.82
N THR A 4 -6.97 23.86 16.67
CA THR A 4 -5.78 24.68 16.91
C THR A 4 -4.54 23.84 16.66
N PHE A 5 -3.67 24.32 15.77
CA PHE A 5 -2.42 23.67 15.38
C PHE A 5 -1.33 24.73 15.16
N ASN A 6 -0.15 24.54 15.73
CA ASN A 6 1.00 25.45 15.54
C ASN A 6 0.65 26.93 15.74
N ASN A 7 -0.11 27.25 16.81
CA ASN A 7 -0.64 28.59 17.14
C ASN A 7 -1.67 29.17 16.15
N GLU A 8 -2.05 28.46 15.11
CA GLU A 8 -3.15 28.82 14.22
C GLU A 8 -4.45 28.19 14.74
N LYS A 9 -5.55 28.96 14.65
CA LYS A 9 -6.88 28.50 14.99
C LYS A 9 -7.78 28.60 13.77
N SER A 10 -8.46 27.53 13.43
CA SER A 10 -9.41 27.46 12.32
C SER A 10 -10.68 26.73 12.73
N SER A 11 -11.78 27.00 12.03
CA SER A 11 -13.08 26.40 12.32
C SER A 11 -13.80 25.96 11.05
N THR A 12 -14.66 24.96 11.18
CA THR A 12 -15.54 24.46 10.13
C THR A 12 -16.83 23.92 10.73
N VAL A 13 -17.84 23.73 9.89
CA VAL A 13 -19.09 23.06 10.25
C VAL A 13 -19.02 21.62 9.73
N ALA A 14 -19.48 20.66 10.55
CA ALA A 14 -19.61 19.28 10.10
C ALA A 14 -20.72 19.17 9.04
N GLN A 15 -20.50 18.34 8.03
CA GLN A 15 -21.50 18.00 7.01
C GLN A 15 -22.59 17.09 7.61
N ASN A 16 -23.64 16.83 6.85
CA ASN A 16 -24.76 15.99 7.31
C ASN A 16 -24.34 14.54 7.61
N ASP A 17 -23.28 14.05 6.96
CA ASP A 17 -22.69 12.73 7.22
C ASP A 17 -21.69 12.71 8.40
N GLY A 18 -21.54 13.84 9.11
CA GLY A 18 -20.62 14.01 10.23
C GLY A 18 -19.18 14.30 9.84
N THR A 19 -18.84 14.31 8.56
CA THR A 19 -17.48 14.61 8.10
C THR A 19 -17.16 16.10 8.19
N TRP A 20 -15.91 16.43 8.38
CA TRP A 20 -15.41 17.81 8.39
C TRP A 20 -13.93 17.84 7.96
N ARG A 21 -13.50 19.02 7.52
CA ARG A 21 -12.11 19.23 7.10
C ARG A 21 -11.63 20.63 7.49
N ILE A 22 -10.41 20.70 7.98
CA ILE A 22 -9.68 21.93 8.26
C ILE A 22 -8.27 21.78 7.69
N PHE A 23 -7.77 22.85 7.06
CA PHE A 23 -6.41 22.91 6.53
C PHE A 23 -5.56 23.86 7.38
N PHE A 24 -4.32 23.50 7.59
CA PHE A 24 -3.30 24.33 8.22
C PHE A 24 -2.08 24.43 7.32
N ALA A 25 -1.32 25.51 7.42
CA ALA A 25 -0.04 25.60 6.78
C ALA A 25 0.90 24.51 7.31
N VAL A 26 1.75 23.95 6.41
CA VAL A 26 2.72 22.94 6.80
C VAL A 26 3.72 23.56 7.77
N PRO A 27 3.84 23.07 9.02
CA PRO A 27 4.76 23.64 9.98
C PRO A 27 6.20 23.21 9.68
N ARG A 28 7.17 23.86 10.34
CA ARG A 28 8.58 23.48 10.21
C ARG A 28 8.79 22.01 10.56
N MET A 29 9.47 21.28 9.68
CA MET A 29 9.82 19.87 9.88
C MET A 29 10.78 19.68 11.08
N GLY A 30 10.79 18.46 11.63
CA GLY A 30 11.78 18.02 12.61
C GLY A 30 11.48 18.33 14.07
N LYS A 31 10.37 19.00 14.40
CA LYS A 31 9.92 19.14 15.78
C LYS A 31 8.47 18.65 15.98
N PRO A 32 8.11 18.18 17.18
CA PRO A 32 6.76 17.73 17.47
C PRO A 32 5.80 18.89 17.72
N TYR A 33 4.56 18.72 17.28
CA TYR A 33 3.43 19.64 17.47
C TYR A 33 2.29 18.96 18.22
N THR A 34 1.33 19.78 18.67
CA THR A 34 0.06 19.31 19.23
C THR A 34 -1.08 19.90 18.41
N LEU A 35 -2.00 19.06 17.98
CA LEU A 35 -3.29 19.44 17.42
C LEU A 35 -4.35 19.30 18.51
N THR A 36 -5.11 20.36 18.72
CA THR A 36 -6.31 20.33 19.58
C THR A 36 -7.54 20.52 18.72
N VAL A 37 -8.49 19.61 18.84
CA VAL A 37 -9.79 19.68 18.13
C VAL A 37 -10.90 19.76 19.17
N THR A 38 -11.75 20.76 19.06
CA THR A 38 -12.87 21.01 19.98
C THR A 38 -14.19 21.06 19.22
N SER A 39 -15.17 20.31 19.67
CA SER A 39 -16.58 20.46 19.36
C SER A 39 -17.32 20.99 20.60
N GLU A 40 -18.61 21.26 20.48
CA GLU A 40 -19.43 21.73 21.62
C GLU A 40 -19.36 20.84 22.86
N GLN A 41 -19.20 19.54 22.66
CA GLN A 41 -19.28 18.52 23.71
C GLN A 41 -17.91 17.88 24.06
N ARG A 42 -16.87 18.04 23.23
CA ARG A 42 -15.62 17.26 23.40
C ARG A 42 -14.40 18.01 22.89
N THR A 43 -13.30 17.87 23.64
CA THR A 43 -11.97 18.31 23.20
C THR A 43 -11.04 17.10 23.11
N LEU A 44 -10.40 16.94 21.94
CA LEU A 44 -9.36 15.94 21.68
C LEU A 44 -8.02 16.62 21.48
N LYS A 45 -6.97 16.03 22.01
CA LYS A 45 -5.58 16.48 21.83
C LYS A 45 -4.74 15.37 21.24
N PHE A 46 -4.17 15.63 20.07
CA PHE A 46 -3.21 14.76 19.39
C PHE A 46 -1.81 15.36 19.58
N LYS A 47 -0.96 14.66 20.32
CA LYS A 47 0.41 15.10 20.63
C LYS A 47 1.41 14.42 19.72
N ASN A 48 2.64 14.97 19.67
CA ASN A 48 3.76 14.38 18.97
C ASN A 48 3.51 14.22 17.43
N ILE A 49 2.81 15.19 16.84
CA ILE A 49 2.65 15.28 15.39
C ILE A 49 3.93 15.89 14.81
N VAL A 50 4.49 15.28 13.78
CA VAL A 50 5.64 15.81 13.05
C VAL A 50 5.29 16.03 11.59
N ALA A 51 5.77 17.12 11.00
CA ALA A 51 5.70 17.33 9.57
C ALA A 51 6.89 16.61 8.90
N GLY A 52 6.63 15.95 7.79
CA GLY A 52 7.63 15.17 7.04
C GLY A 52 7.05 14.57 5.78
N GLU A 53 7.82 13.70 5.15
CA GLU A 53 7.44 12.97 3.94
C GLU A 53 6.57 11.77 4.28
N VAL A 54 5.42 11.60 3.62
CA VAL A 54 4.51 10.47 3.87
C VAL A 54 4.33 9.64 2.61
N TRP A 55 4.48 8.33 2.75
CA TRP A 55 4.43 7.38 1.64
C TRP A 55 3.45 6.25 1.89
N LEU A 56 2.64 5.93 0.89
CA LEU A 56 1.77 4.74 0.92
C LEU A 56 2.55 3.53 0.36
N CYS A 57 2.65 2.47 1.15
CA CYS A 57 3.29 1.21 0.79
C CYS A 57 2.21 0.13 0.69
N SER A 58 1.81 -0.22 -0.53
CA SER A 58 0.66 -1.08 -0.78
C SER A 58 0.96 -2.22 -1.76
N GLY A 59 0.11 -3.22 -1.80
CA GLY A 59 0.25 -4.39 -2.65
C GLY A 59 -0.13 -5.69 -1.94
N GLN A 60 0.62 -6.77 -2.21
CA GLN A 60 0.33 -8.08 -1.63
C GLN A 60 1.45 -8.61 -0.71
N SER A 61 1.57 -9.91 -0.56
CA SER A 61 2.44 -10.57 0.43
C SER A 61 3.90 -10.12 0.43
N ASN A 62 4.49 -9.85 -0.73
CA ASN A 62 5.86 -9.35 -0.81
C ASN A 62 6.01 -7.91 -0.28
N MET A 63 4.96 -7.06 -0.38
CA MET A 63 4.92 -5.79 0.33
C MET A 63 4.63 -5.99 1.82
N ALA A 64 3.72 -6.88 2.18
CA ALA A 64 3.39 -7.17 3.57
C ALA A 64 4.51 -7.92 4.32
N PHE A 65 5.55 -8.41 3.64
CA PHE A 65 6.60 -9.26 4.20
C PHE A 65 7.24 -8.63 5.44
N PRO A 66 7.11 -9.26 6.64
CA PRO A 66 7.54 -8.67 7.90
C PRO A 66 9.06 -8.46 7.97
N LEU A 67 9.49 -7.35 8.58
CA LEU A 67 10.92 -7.06 8.80
C LEU A 67 11.61 -8.17 9.60
N ALA A 68 10.94 -8.75 10.58
CA ALA A 68 11.49 -9.85 11.37
C ALA A 68 11.85 -11.09 10.53
N ASN A 69 11.22 -11.28 9.37
CA ASN A 69 11.45 -12.43 8.48
C ASN A 69 12.49 -12.13 7.38
N ASP A 70 12.90 -10.87 7.21
CA ASP A 70 13.93 -10.48 6.24
C ASP A 70 15.30 -11.07 6.59
N ALA A 71 16.15 -11.29 5.59
CA ALA A 71 17.47 -11.86 5.78
C ALA A 71 18.37 -11.03 6.75
N LEU A 72 18.19 -9.71 6.74
CA LEU A 72 18.87 -8.77 7.65
C LEU A 72 17.96 -8.31 8.79
N GLY A 73 16.80 -8.92 8.98
CA GLY A 73 15.76 -8.45 9.89
C GLY A 73 16.20 -8.38 11.34
N LYS A 74 16.94 -9.37 11.81
CA LYS A 74 17.47 -9.39 13.19
C LYS A 74 18.41 -8.19 13.44
N GLU A 75 19.34 -7.96 12.52
CA GLU A 75 20.28 -6.84 12.59
C GLU A 75 19.53 -5.50 12.50
N ALA A 76 18.62 -5.38 11.52
CA ALA A 76 17.83 -4.17 11.33
C ALA A 76 17.06 -3.78 12.60
N LEU A 77 16.46 -4.74 13.31
CA LEU A 77 15.71 -4.51 14.53
C LEU A 77 16.57 -4.02 15.71
N THR A 78 17.88 -4.25 15.70
CA THR A 78 18.77 -3.69 16.77
C THR A 78 19.03 -2.20 16.62
N ILE A 79 18.81 -1.63 15.40
CA ILE A 79 19.13 -0.24 15.07
C ILE A 79 17.92 0.52 14.50
N VAL A 80 16.70 0.01 14.69
CA VAL A 80 15.49 0.53 14.08
C VAL A 80 14.90 1.75 14.79
N ASP A 81 15.28 1.96 16.05
CA ASP A 81 14.69 3.00 16.89
C ASP A 81 15.01 4.40 16.31
N ASP A 82 14.00 5.04 15.74
CA ASP A 82 14.06 6.41 15.20
C ASP A 82 12.74 7.14 15.47
N PRO A 83 12.74 8.19 16.31
CA PRO A 83 11.55 8.97 16.61
C PRO A 83 11.03 9.77 15.41
N ASN A 84 11.80 9.92 14.35
CA ASN A 84 11.43 10.60 13.12
C ASN A 84 11.05 9.64 11.97
N LEU A 85 11.16 8.34 12.20
CA LEU A 85 10.52 7.33 11.35
C LEU A 85 9.18 6.95 11.98
N ARG A 86 8.09 7.19 11.24
CA ARG A 86 6.73 6.96 11.70
C ARG A 86 6.07 5.88 10.85
N VAL A 87 5.26 5.06 11.48
CA VAL A 87 4.54 3.99 10.81
C VAL A 87 3.06 3.98 11.20
N LEU A 88 2.20 3.94 10.18
CA LEU A 88 0.81 3.55 10.28
C LEU A 88 0.69 2.18 9.61
N ASN A 89 0.68 1.12 10.43
CA ASN A 89 0.60 -0.24 9.93
C ASN A 89 -0.85 -0.72 9.95
N LEU A 90 -1.42 -0.92 8.75
CA LEU A 90 -2.73 -1.53 8.56
C LEU A 90 -2.52 -3.02 8.29
N LEU A 91 -3.03 -3.84 9.18
CA LEU A 91 -2.90 -5.29 9.12
C LEU A 91 -4.24 -5.94 8.84
N PRO A 92 -4.30 -7.00 8.04
CA PRO A 92 -5.48 -7.87 7.97
C PRO A 92 -5.85 -8.40 9.35
N SER A 93 -7.13 -8.44 9.66
CA SER A 93 -7.63 -9.01 10.92
C SER A 93 -7.64 -10.54 10.87
N TRP A 94 -7.77 -11.10 9.68
CA TRP A 94 -7.77 -12.55 9.44
C TRP A 94 -6.91 -12.89 8.24
N ASP A 95 -6.21 -14.02 8.33
CA ASP A 95 -5.43 -14.56 7.24
C ASP A 95 -6.33 -15.07 6.13
N THR A 96 -5.91 -14.84 4.90
CA THR A 96 -6.54 -15.36 3.69
C THR A 96 -5.94 -16.70 3.25
N ASP A 97 -5.14 -17.31 4.10
CA ASP A 97 -4.60 -18.64 3.84
C ASP A 97 -5.72 -19.68 3.73
N ASN A 98 -5.36 -20.91 3.40
CA ASN A 98 -6.30 -21.98 3.09
C ASN A 98 -7.11 -22.45 4.30
N THR A 99 -7.69 -21.52 5.05
CA THR A 99 -8.47 -21.69 6.29
C THR A 99 -9.94 -21.34 6.07
N GLU A 100 -10.82 -21.89 6.88
CA GLU A 100 -12.22 -21.47 6.95
C GLU A 100 -12.36 -20.36 8.00
N TRP A 101 -13.13 -19.34 7.66
CA TRP A 101 -13.33 -18.21 8.57
C TRP A 101 -14.49 -18.45 9.52
N SER A 102 -14.33 -17.98 10.75
CA SER A 102 -15.40 -17.94 11.75
C SER A 102 -16.51 -16.95 11.35
N GLN A 103 -17.69 -17.09 11.95
CA GLN A 103 -18.80 -16.18 11.70
C GLN A 103 -18.41 -14.72 11.98
N SER A 104 -17.65 -14.44 13.04
CA SER A 104 -17.19 -13.07 13.35
C SER A 104 -16.29 -12.49 12.27
N ALA A 105 -15.47 -13.33 11.62
CA ALA A 105 -14.64 -12.88 10.48
C ALA A 105 -15.50 -12.56 9.25
N LEU A 106 -16.51 -13.40 8.98
CA LEU A 106 -17.46 -13.21 7.89
C LEU A 106 -18.26 -11.90 8.09
N ASP A 107 -18.81 -11.69 9.29
CA ASP A 107 -19.58 -10.48 9.62
C ASP A 107 -18.73 -9.21 9.53
N SER A 108 -17.52 -9.23 10.06
CA SER A 108 -16.61 -8.08 9.98
C SER A 108 -16.20 -7.78 8.55
N THR A 109 -16.00 -8.80 7.72
CA THR A 109 -15.69 -8.63 6.30
C THR A 109 -16.86 -7.99 5.58
N ASN A 110 -18.10 -8.40 5.83
CA ASN A 110 -19.29 -7.77 5.25
C ASN A 110 -19.49 -6.32 5.72
N ASN A 111 -18.92 -5.93 6.85
CA ASN A 111 -18.93 -4.56 7.36
C ASN A 111 -17.67 -3.74 6.97
N LEU A 112 -16.87 -4.20 6.03
CA LEU A 112 -15.60 -3.58 5.61
C LEU A 112 -14.58 -3.40 6.76
N GLN A 113 -14.69 -4.16 7.84
CA GLN A 113 -13.83 -4.10 9.03
C GLN A 113 -12.70 -5.15 8.96
N TYR A 114 -12.17 -5.37 7.77
CA TYR A 114 -11.10 -6.34 7.54
C TYR A 114 -9.73 -5.85 8.02
N MET A 115 -9.48 -4.53 7.95
CA MET A 115 -8.20 -3.94 8.33
C MET A 115 -8.22 -3.43 9.77
N ARG A 116 -7.13 -3.65 10.51
CA ARG A 116 -6.91 -3.15 11.87
C ARG A 116 -5.63 -2.33 11.95
N SER A 117 -5.60 -1.35 12.85
CA SER A 117 -4.40 -0.54 13.10
C SER A 117 -4.35 -0.05 14.54
N LYS A 118 -3.14 0.16 15.03
CA LYS A 118 -2.87 0.83 16.32
C LYS A 118 -2.65 2.36 16.15
N GLY A 119 -2.94 2.91 14.96
CA GLY A 119 -2.65 4.29 14.61
C GLY A 119 -1.16 4.54 14.33
N TRP A 120 -0.80 5.82 14.17
CA TRP A 120 0.58 6.23 13.95
C TRP A 120 1.48 5.94 15.15
N GLN A 121 2.60 5.30 14.91
CA GLN A 121 3.61 4.95 15.92
C GLN A 121 5.00 5.43 15.51
N GLN A 122 5.88 5.67 16.47
CA GLN A 122 7.31 5.81 16.22
C GLN A 122 7.91 4.44 15.94
N ALA A 123 8.94 4.39 15.08
CA ALA A 123 9.67 3.15 14.84
C ALA A 123 10.47 2.76 16.08
N THR A 124 10.23 1.56 16.58
CA THR A 124 10.94 0.95 17.69
C THR A 124 11.16 -0.54 17.45
N SER A 125 12.17 -1.12 18.08
CA SER A 125 12.44 -2.56 18.03
C SER A 125 11.23 -3.42 18.47
N LYS A 126 10.32 -2.86 19.27
CA LYS A 126 9.12 -3.55 19.77
C LYS A 126 7.99 -3.65 18.74
N ASN A 127 7.89 -2.70 17.80
CA ASN A 127 6.76 -2.64 16.88
C ASN A 127 7.12 -2.84 15.40
N MET A 128 8.40 -2.74 15.04
CA MET A 128 8.81 -2.81 13.65
C MET A 128 8.95 -4.24 13.10
N GLY A 129 8.94 -5.25 13.96
CA GLY A 129 9.07 -6.65 13.52
C GLY A 129 7.98 -7.10 12.55
N GLU A 130 6.74 -6.64 12.74
CA GLU A 130 5.57 -6.96 11.90
C GLU A 130 5.39 -5.98 10.72
N VAL A 131 6.19 -4.92 10.64
CA VAL A 131 6.10 -3.92 9.58
C VAL A 131 6.80 -4.42 8.32
N SER A 132 6.31 -4.02 7.16
CA SER A 132 6.92 -4.31 5.85
C SER A 132 8.43 -4.03 5.83
N ALA A 133 9.22 -5.05 5.50
CA ALA A 133 10.67 -4.89 5.32
C ALA A 133 11.01 -3.93 4.17
N VAL A 134 10.28 -4.03 3.04
CA VAL A 134 10.46 -3.14 1.88
C VAL A 134 10.19 -1.68 2.27
N ALA A 135 9.07 -1.44 2.93
CA ALA A 135 8.67 -0.10 3.38
C ALA A 135 9.67 0.48 4.41
N TYR A 136 10.13 -0.33 5.36
CA TYR A 136 11.15 0.08 6.34
C TYR A 136 12.46 0.48 5.66
N TYR A 137 13.02 -0.36 4.79
CA TYR A 137 14.28 -0.05 4.13
C TYR A 137 14.18 1.15 3.20
N PHE A 138 13.07 1.30 2.49
CA PHE A 138 12.77 2.48 1.72
C PHE A 138 12.81 3.75 2.60
N ALA A 139 12.03 3.76 3.67
CA ALA A 139 11.91 4.90 4.57
C ALA A 139 13.22 5.23 5.28
N LYS A 140 13.99 4.20 5.69
CA LYS A 140 15.31 4.38 6.31
C LYS A 140 16.29 5.10 5.38
N VAL A 141 16.33 4.70 4.10
CA VAL A 141 17.20 5.36 3.10
C VAL A 141 16.74 6.80 2.84
N LEU A 142 15.44 7.04 2.63
CA LEU A 142 14.92 8.39 2.47
C LEU A 142 15.23 9.26 3.68
N ARG A 143 14.97 8.76 4.87
CA ARG A 143 15.22 9.45 6.14
C ARG A 143 16.68 9.86 6.29
N SER A 144 17.60 8.95 5.93
CA SER A 144 19.04 9.19 5.98
C SER A 144 19.49 10.26 4.97
N CYS A 145 18.93 10.25 3.75
CA CYS A 145 19.33 11.17 2.70
C CYS A 145 18.71 12.57 2.85
N LEU A 146 17.44 12.65 3.25
CA LEU A 146 16.69 13.90 3.34
C LEU A 146 16.87 14.62 4.68
N GLY A 147 17.20 13.91 5.75
CA GLY A 147 17.33 14.50 7.08
C GLY A 147 16.00 14.95 7.72
N VAL A 148 14.84 14.66 7.08
CA VAL A 148 13.50 15.05 7.55
C VAL A 148 12.73 13.84 8.09
N PRO A 149 11.67 14.02 8.91
CA PRO A 149 10.81 12.91 9.31
C PRO A 149 10.19 12.21 8.10
N VAL A 150 10.10 10.88 8.17
CA VAL A 150 9.46 10.04 7.15
C VAL A 150 8.38 9.18 7.78
N GLY A 151 7.18 9.25 7.23
CA GLY A 151 6.04 8.40 7.59
C GLY A 151 5.74 7.37 6.51
N ILE A 152 5.54 6.13 6.89
CA ILE A 152 5.06 5.07 6.00
C ILE A 152 3.69 4.58 6.44
N ILE A 153 2.76 4.54 5.50
CA ILE A 153 1.46 3.88 5.64
C ILE A 153 1.60 2.51 4.97
N VAL A 154 1.70 1.46 5.76
CA VAL A 154 1.76 0.09 5.23
C VAL A 154 0.34 -0.45 5.13
N ASN A 155 -0.07 -0.80 3.92
CA ASN A 155 -1.43 -1.22 3.60
C ASN A 155 -1.36 -2.30 2.50
N ALA A 156 -1.09 -3.53 2.90
CA ALA A 156 -0.88 -4.63 1.98
C ALA A 156 -1.55 -5.92 2.49
N VAL A 157 -2.13 -6.69 1.55
CA VAL A 157 -2.87 -7.92 1.85
C VAL A 157 -2.31 -9.08 1.02
N GLY A 158 -1.84 -10.10 1.70
CA GLY A 158 -1.29 -11.30 1.05
C GLY A 158 -2.29 -11.95 0.10
N GLY A 159 -1.85 -12.26 -1.12
CA GLY A 159 -2.65 -12.91 -2.15
C GLY A 159 -3.69 -12.03 -2.84
N SER A 160 -3.80 -10.75 -2.52
CA SER A 160 -4.80 -9.87 -3.14
C SER A 160 -4.48 -9.57 -4.60
N PRO A 161 -5.45 -9.71 -5.51
CA PRO A 161 -5.31 -9.31 -6.90
C PRO A 161 -5.50 -7.79 -7.08
N THR A 162 -5.02 -7.24 -8.21
CA THR A 162 -5.04 -5.80 -8.50
C THR A 162 -6.44 -5.21 -8.49
N GLU A 163 -7.42 -5.89 -9.04
CA GLU A 163 -8.82 -5.46 -9.13
C GLU A 163 -9.48 -5.21 -7.77
N ALA A 164 -9.00 -5.85 -6.71
CA ALA A 164 -9.50 -5.62 -5.36
C ALA A 164 -9.17 -4.20 -4.83
N TRP A 165 -8.19 -3.53 -5.41
CA TRP A 165 -7.68 -2.23 -5.01
C TRP A 165 -8.18 -1.05 -5.85
N ILE A 166 -9.07 -1.29 -6.83
CA ILE A 166 -9.64 -0.29 -7.74
C ILE A 166 -11.02 0.10 -7.24
N ASP A 167 -11.38 1.38 -7.31
CA ASP A 167 -12.71 1.84 -6.94
C ASP A 167 -13.80 1.32 -7.89
N ARG A 168 -15.02 1.25 -7.37
CA ARG A 168 -16.15 0.68 -8.09
C ARG A 168 -16.50 1.46 -9.35
N GLN A 169 -16.51 2.80 -9.29
CA GLN A 169 -16.87 3.63 -10.43
C GLN A 169 -15.92 3.41 -11.61
N THR A 170 -14.61 3.37 -11.34
CA THR A 170 -13.58 3.10 -12.36
C THR A 170 -13.82 1.74 -13.04
N LEU A 171 -14.18 0.69 -12.27
CA LEU A 171 -14.46 -0.62 -12.86
C LEU A 171 -15.81 -0.68 -13.60
N GLU A 172 -16.84 0.03 -13.12
CA GLU A 172 -18.12 0.13 -13.81
C GLU A 172 -17.99 0.80 -15.18
N ASP A 173 -17.17 1.84 -15.26
CA ASP A 173 -16.97 2.61 -16.49
C ASP A 173 -16.05 1.89 -17.49
N GLU A 174 -15.01 1.21 -17.03
CA GLU A 174 -13.91 0.76 -17.88
C GLU A 174 -13.78 -0.77 -18.00
N TYR A 175 -14.27 -1.52 -17.01
CA TYR A 175 -14.15 -2.98 -16.98
C TYR A 175 -15.28 -3.67 -16.20
N PRO A 176 -16.56 -3.44 -16.59
CA PRO A 176 -17.72 -3.92 -15.83
C PRO A 176 -17.81 -5.45 -15.72
N GLU A 177 -17.18 -6.21 -16.63
CA GLU A 177 -17.17 -7.68 -16.60
C GLU A 177 -16.53 -8.25 -15.32
N LEU A 178 -15.67 -7.48 -14.66
CA LEU A 178 -15.07 -7.87 -13.38
C LEU A 178 -16.03 -7.74 -12.21
N LEU A 179 -17.07 -6.94 -12.32
CA LEU A 179 -18.06 -6.69 -11.25
C LEU A 179 -19.24 -7.67 -11.30
N ASN A 180 -19.17 -8.70 -12.12
CA ASN A 180 -20.20 -9.71 -12.20
C ASN A 180 -20.41 -10.37 -10.83
N ASP A 181 -21.69 -10.60 -10.43
CA ASP A 181 -22.10 -11.27 -9.18
C ASP A 181 -21.49 -12.69 -9.03
N ARG A 182 -21.05 -13.26 -10.13
CA ARG A 182 -20.32 -14.55 -10.16
C ARG A 182 -18.79 -14.37 -10.12
N PHE A 183 -18.26 -13.34 -9.47
CA PHE A 183 -16.82 -13.16 -9.32
C PHE A 183 -16.11 -14.46 -8.89
N LYS A 184 -16.74 -15.28 -8.05
CA LYS A 184 -16.26 -16.60 -7.61
C LYS A 184 -16.07 -17.61 -8.76
N ASP A 185 -16.71 -17.37 -9.90
CA ASP A 185 -16.67 -18.22 -11.09
C ASP A 185 -16.03 -17.50 -12.29
N ASN A 186 -15.47 -16.30 -12.07
CA ASN A 186 -14.90 -15.49 -13.13
C ASN A 186 -13.56 -16.08 -13.59
N VAL A 187 -13.48 -16.47 -14.86
CA VAL A 187 -12.28 -17.02 -15.50
C VAL A 187 -11.13 -16.01 -15.63
N MET A 188 -11.40 -14.72 -15.44
CA MET A 188 -10.39 -13.65 -15.43
C MET A 188 -9.55 -13.65 -14.14
N VAL A 189 -10.04 -14.31 -13.09
CA VAL A 189 -9.35 -14.40 -11.80
C VAL A 189 -8.57 -15.70 -11.72
N MET A 190 -7.34 -15.65 -11.22
CA MET A 190 -6.50 -16.84 -11.11
C MET A 190 -7.17 -17.94 -10.27
N PRO A 191 -7.15 -19.20 -10.71
CA PRO A 191 -7.88 -20.30 -10.05
C PRO A 191 -7.55 -20.46 -8.56
N TRP A 192 -6.30 -20.30 -8.16
CA TRP A 192 -5.90 -20.43 -6.75
C TRP A 192 -6.45 -19.28 -5.88
N VAL A 193 -6.62 -18.08 -6.44
CA VAL A 193 -7.26 -16.94 -5.75
C VAL A 193 -8.71 -17.27 -5.45
N VAL A 194 -9.44 -17.77 -6.46
CA VAL A 194 -10.83 -18.22 -6.32
C VAL A 194 -10.95 -19.37 -5.32
N GLN A 195 -10.05 -20.37 -5.40
CA GLN A 195 -10.05 -21.51 -4.48
C GLN A 195 -9.87 -21.06 -3.02
N ARG A 196 -8.88 -20.18 -2.77
CA ARG A 196 -8.63 -19.65 -1.42
C ARG A 196 -9.82 -18.86 -0.90
N MET A 197 -10.40 -17.99 -1.71
CA MET A 197 -11.61 -17.25 -1.36
C MET A 197 -12.77 -18.19 -1.00
N ARG A 198 -13.08 -19.18 -1.83
CA ARG A 198 -14.13 -20.17 -1.55
C ARG A 198 -13.89 -20.90 -0.22
N LYS A 199 -12.63 -21.24 0.08
CA LYS A 199 -12.28 -21.90 1.34
C LYS A 199 -12.52 -20.97 2.54
N ASN A 200 -12.08 -19.70 2.46
CA ASN A 200 -12.28 -18.75 3.55
C ASN A 200 -13.77 -18.55 3.89
N ILE A 201 -14.63 -18.46 2.88
CA ILE A 201 -16.06 -18.20 3.07
C ILE A 201 -16.95 -19.48 3.03
N ALA A 202 -16.37 -20.67 3.19
CA ALA A 202 -17.09 -21.93 3.03
C ALA A 202 -18.30 -22.07 3.98
N GLN A 203 -18.23 -21.44 5.16
CA GLN A 203 -19.30 -21.47 6.15
C GLN A 203 -20.29 -20.30 6.05
N ALA A 204 -20.10 -19.41 5.09
CA ALA A 204 -21.00 -18.27 4.92
C ALA A 204 -22.39 -18.71 4.49
N THR A 205 -23.40 -18.26 5.22
CA THR A 205 -24.82 -18.45 4.87
C THR A 205 -25.36 -17.34 3.99
N ASP A 206 -24.72 -16.17 4.03
CA ASP A 206 -25.04 -15.03 3.17
C ASP A 206 -24.53 -15.30 1.74
N LYS A 207 -25.42 -15.26 0.76
CA LYS A 207 -25.06 -15.40 -0.66
C LYS A 207 -24.22 -14.24 -1.18
N LEU A 208 -24.33 -13.07 -0.56
CA LEU A 208 -23.60 -11.84 -0.87
C LEU A 208 -22.33 -11.67 -0.03
N GLN A 209 -21.88 -12.74 0.65
CA GLN A 209 -20.68 -12.70 1.48
C GLN A 209 -19.50 -12.10 0.72
N MET A 210 -18.97 -11.01 1.26
CA MET A 210 -17.82 -10.31 0.71
C MET A 210 -16.50 -11.00 1.08
N HIS A 211 -15.46 -10.72 0.26
CA HIS A 211 -14.11 -11.23 0.49
C HIS A 211 -13.06 -10.19 0.03
N PRO A 212 -11.90 -10.05 0.72
CA PRO A 212 -10.87 -9.07 0.37
C PRO A 212 -10.27 -9.25 -1.04
N TYR A 213 -10.43 -10.40 -1.66
CA TYR A 213 -9.95 -10.64 -3.03
C TYR A 213 -10.98 -10.27 -4.11
N GLN A 214 -12.21 -9.97 -3.74
CA GLN A 214 -13.18 -9.53 -4.76
C GLN A 214 -12.84 -8.12 -5.25
N PRO A 215 -13.20 -7.77 -6.50
CA PRO A 215 -13.03 -6.43 -7.03
C PRO A 215 -13.58 -5.37 -6.09
N THR A 216 -12.88 -4.26 -5.96
CA THR A 216 -13.22 -3.08 -5.15
C THR A 216 -13.11 -3.22 -3.63
N TYR A 217 -13.10 -4.42 -3.08
CA TYR A 217 -13.19 -4.60 -1.63
C TYR A 217 -12.07 -3.89 -0.85
N LEU A 218 -10.82 -4.12 -1.24
CA LEU A 218 -9.67 -3.50 -0.55
C LEU A 218 -9.57 -2.00 -0.82
N TYR A 219 -10.10 -1.55 -1.95
CA TYR A 219 -10.27 -0.12 -2.15
C TYR A 219 -11.22 0.45 -1.08
N ASP A 220 -12.39 -0.12 -0.90
CA ASP A 220 -13.40 0.37 0.06
C ASP A 220 -12.94 0.24 1.52
N ALA A 221 -12.37 -0.91 1.88
CA ALA A 221 -11.97 -1.21 3.25
C ALA A 221 -10.64 -0.55 3.67
N ALA A 222 -9.73 -0.27 2.72
CA ALA A 222 -8.35 0.05 3.04
C ALA A 222 -7.80 1.31 2.33
N ILE A 223 -8.28 1.67 1.13
CA ILE A 223 -7.81 2.85 0.38
C ILE A 223 -8.72 4.05 0.62
N ARG A 224 -10.04 3.88 0.51
CA ARG A 224 -11.02 4.97 0.70
C ARG A 224 -10.84 5.70 2.05
N PRO A 225 -10.59 5.01 3.19
CA PRO A 225 -10.34 5.70 4.47
C PRO A 225 -9.07 6.56 4.48
N LEU A 226 -8.11 6.27 3.59
CA LEU A 226 -6.88 7.03 3.43
C LEU A 226 -6.97 8.11 2.35
N ALA A 227 -8.02 8.08 1.54
CA ALA A 227 -8.21 9.05 0.46
C ALA A 227 -8.13 10.48 1.01
N LYS A 228 -7.36 11.33 0.30
CA LYS A 228 -7.09 12.71 0.70
C LYS A 228 -6.16 12.90 1.92
N TYR A 229 -5.64 11.83 2.55
CA TYR A 229 -4.50 11.98 3.44
C TYR A 229 -3.27 12.37 2.59
N PRO A 230 -2.55 13.45 2.94
CA PRO A 230 -1.42 13.90 2.12
C PRO A 230 -0.35 12.84 2.03
N ILE A 231 -0.02 12.39 0.83
CA ILE A 231 1.08 11.46 0.53
C ILE A 231 1.97 12.01 -0.58
N ASN A 232 3.25 11.71 -0.52
CA ASN A 232 4.23 12.11 -1.53
C ASN A 232 4.27 11.14 -2.73
N GLY A 233 3.86 9.90 -2.51
CA GLY A 233 3.82 8.89 -3.54
C GLY A 233 3.44 7.52 -3.00
N VAL A 234 3.39 6.57 -3.90
CA VAL A 234 3.01 5.18 -3.63
C VAL A 234 4.17 4.26 -3.97
N ILE A 235 4.44 3.30 -3.08
CA ILE A 235 5.24 2.12 -3.39
C ILE A 235 4.28 0.95 -3.57
N TRP A 236 4.35 0.30 -4.73
CA TRP A 236 3.46 -0.79 -5.11
C TRP A 236 4.23 -2.08 -5.39
N TYR A 237 3.98 -3.12 -4.58
CA TYR A 237 4.56 -4.45 -4.81
C TYR A 237 3.45 -5.49 -4.88
N GLN A 238 3.01 -5.78 -6.09
CA GLN A 238 1.94 -6.72 -6.40
C GLN A 238 2.13 -7.26 -7.82
N GLY A 239 1.51 -8.38 -8.12
CA GLY A 239 1.47 -8.97 -9.45
C GLY A 239 1.35 -10.49 -9.43
N GLU A 240 1.76 -11.15 -8.37
CA GLU A 240 1.77 -12.60 -8.25
C GLU A 240 0.36 -13.20 -8.39
N SER A 241 -0.65 -12.48 -7.96
CA SER A 241 -2.06 -12.89 -8.05
C SER A 241 -2.71 -12.58 -9.40
N ASN A 242 -1.98 -11.98 -10.34
CA ASN A 242 -2.41 -11.68 -11.70
C ASN A 242 -1.43 -12.23 -12.75
N ALA A 243 -0.38 -12.94 -12.33
CA ALA A 243 0.77 -13.26 -13.19
C ALA A 243 0.44 -14.25 -14.33
N GLU A 244 -0.63 -15.02 -14.24
CA GLU A 244 -1.11 -15.89 -15.33
C GLU A 244 -2.03 -15.15 -16.31
N ASN A 245 -2.57 -13.99 -15.91
CA ASN A 245 -3.52 -13.17 -16.68
C ASN A 245 -2.90 -11.81 -17.02
N MET A 246 -1.76 -11.83 -17.70
CA MET A 246 -0.97 -10.65 -18.03
C MET A 246 -1.77 -9.61 -18.80
N GLU A 247 -2.55 -10.03 -19.79
CA GLU A 247 -3.35 -9.15 -20.65
C GLU A 247 -4.42 -8.41 -19.86
N ILE A 248 -5.03 -9.07 -18.89
CA ILE A 248 -6.00 -8.45 -17.97
C ILE A 248 -5.26 -7.44 -17.06
N HIS A 249 -4.10 -7.82 -16.51
CA HIS A 249 -3.32 -6.93 -15.66
C HIS A 249 -2.84 -5.67 -16.39
N GLN A 250 -2.53 -5.77 -17.69
CA GLN A 250 -2.17 -4.60 -18.52
C GLN A 250 -3.30 -3.56 -18.63
N ARG A 251 -4.55 -3.99 -18.48
CA ARG A 251 -5.71 -3.08 -18.36
C ARG A 251 -5.92 -2.62 -16.91
N LEU A 252 -5.78 -3.51 -15.94
CA LEU A 252 -6.07 -3.23 -14.52
C LEU A 252 -5.10 -2.23 -13.89
N PHE A 253 -3.80 -2.32 -14.20
CA PHE A 253 -2.83 -1.44 -13.55
C PHE A 253 -3.01 0.04 -13.95
N PRO A 254 -3.23 0.41 -15.22
CA PRO A 254 -3.65 1.78 -15.58
C PRO A 254 -4.94 2.24 -14.88
N LEU A 255 -5.93 1.36 -14.72
CA LEU A 255 -7.17 1.69 -14.01
C LEU A 255 -6.94 1.92 -12.52
N LEU A 256 -6.07 1.14 -11.88
CA LEU A 256 -5.64 1.38 -10.50
C LEU A 256 -4.99 2.76 -10.34
N LEU A 257 -4.12 3.14 -11.28
CA LEU A 257 -3.50 4.47 -11.28
C LEU A 257 -4.53 5.58 -11.42
N SER A 258 -5.46 5.45 -12.37
CA SER A 258 -6.55 6.40 -12.61
C SER A 258 -7.43 6.55 -11.36
N SER A 259 -7.89 5.44 -10.80
CA SER A 259 -8.67 5.36 -9.57
C SER A 259 -7.99 6.11 -8.41
N TRP A 260 -6.74 5.80 -8.14
CA TRP A 260 -6.04 6.40 -7.00
C TRP A 260 -5.70 7.88 -7.25
N ARG A 261 -5.26 8.25 -8.45
CA ARG A 261 -4.98 9.65 -8.83
C ARG A 261 -6.23 10.53 -8.70
N THR A 262 -7.38 10.03 -9.12
CA THR A 262 -8.67 10.71 -8.97
C THR A 262 -9.03 10.89 -7.48
N ASN A 263 -8.88 9.84 -6.68
CA ASN A 263 -9.23 9.90 -5.26
C ASN A 263 -8.32 10.78 -4.41
N TRP A 264 -7.03 10.90 -4.78
CA TRP A 264 -6.11 11.84 -4.16
C TRP A 264 -6.16 13.24 -4.75
N ASP A 265 -6.98 13.47 -5.80
CA ASP A 265 -7.01 14.72 -6.56
C ASP A 265 -5.60 15.14 -7.03
N ASN A 266 -4.82 14.14 -7.44
CA ASN A 266 -3.44 14.32 -7.88
C ASN A 266 -3.14 13.47 -9.13
N PRO A 267 -3.33 14.03 -10.34
CA PRO A 267 -3.10 13.30 -11.59
C PRO A 267 -1.63 12.91 -11.82
N GLN A 268 -0.71 13.53 -11.08
CA GLN A 268 0.71 13.26 -11.14
C GLN A 268 1.22 12.45 -9.95
N LEU A 269 0.32 11.86 -9.13
CA LEU A 269 0.73 11.02 -8.01
C LEU A 269 1.69 9.93 -8.50
N PRO A 270 2.96 9.95 -8.05
CA PRO A 270 3.95 9.01 -8.56
C PRO A 270 3.77 7.65 -7.90
N VAL A 271 3.97 6.61 -8.72
CA VAL A 271 3.90 5.21 -8.27
C VAL A 271 5.22 4.52 -8.60
N TYR A 272 5.86 4.01 -7.58
CA TYR A 272 7.11 3.26 -7.66
C TYR A 272 6.79 1.79 -7.50
N MET A 273 6.72 1.08 -8.62
CA MET A 273 6.38 -0.34 -8.62
C MET A 273 7.61 -1.23 -8.46
N VAL A 274 7.44 -2.40 -7.88
CA VAL A 274 8.45 -3.46 -7.87
C VAL A 274 8.13 -4.45 -8.97
N GLN A 275 9.08 -4.70 -9.87
CA GLN A 275 8.98 -5.82 -10.80
C GLN A 275 9.04 -7.13 -10.01
N LEU A 276 8.18 -8.11 -10.33
CA LEU A 276 8.21 -9.41 -9.68
C LEU A 276 9.61 -10.02 -9.72
N SER A 277 10.01 -10.65 -8.63
CA SER A 277 11.29 -11.36 -8.53
C SER A 277 11.34 -12.58 -9.45
N SER A 278 12.52 -13.13 -9.65
CA SER A 278 12.66 -14.39 -10.40
C SER A 278 12.07 -15.56 -9.62
N ILE A 279 11.26 -16.35 -10.29
CA ILE A 279 10.77 -17.64 -9.84
C ILE A 279 10.54 -18.53 -11.07
N ASN A 280 10.69 -19.84 -10.93
CA ASN A 280 10.52 -20.77 -12.05
C ASN A 280 9.02 -21.04 -12.31
N ARG A 281 8.36 -20.11 -13.00
CA ARG A 281 6.96 -20.23 -13.46
C ARG A 281 6.83 -19.75 -14.90
N PRO A 282 6.11 -20.47 -15.79
CA PRO A 282 6.04 -20.14 -17.23
C PRO A 282 5.56 -18.72 -17.54
N SER A 283 4.57 -18.21 -16.81
CA SER A 283 4.00 -16.87 -17.04
C SER A 283 4.91 -15.72 -16.57
N TRP A 284 5.84 -15.98 -15.67
CA TRP A 284 6.60 -14.96 -14.96
C TRP A 284 7.44 -14.04 -15.85
N PRO A 285 8.24 -14.56 -16.82
CA PRO A 285 9.02 -13.70 -17.70
C PRO A 285 8.16 -12.71 -18.49
N TRP A 286 7.00 -13.17 -18.97
CA TRP A 286 6.06 -12.36 -19.73
C TRP A 286 5.43 -11.28 -18.87
N PHE A 287 4.98 -11.63 -17.68
CA PHE A 287 4.41 -10.67 -16.74
C PHE A 287 5.43 -9.61 -16.31
N ARG A 288 6.67 -10.00 -16.02
CA ARG A 288 7.76 -9.08 -15.68
C ARG A 288 8.08 -8.12 -16.84
N ASN A 289 8.06 -8.62 -18.09
CA ASN A 289 8.22 -7.76 -19.25
C ASN A 289 7.05 -6.78 -19.41
N SER A 290 5.84 -7.22 -19.14
CA SER A 290 4.66 -6.34 -19.09
C SER A 290 4.83 -5.22 -18.06
N GLN A 291 5.28 -5.52 -16.86
CA GLN A 291 5.59 -4.50 -15.84
C GLN A 291 6.63 -3.49 -16.33
N ARG A 292 7.69 -3.95 -17.00
CA ARG A 292 8.71 -3.08 -17.60
C ARG A 292 8.11 -2.15 -18.67
N LEU A 293 7.28 -2.68 -19.56
CA LEU A 293 6.61 -1.89 -20.58
C LEU A 293 5.70 -0.83 -19.98
N MET A 294 4.89 -1.18 -18.98
CA MET A 294 4.03 -0.24 -18.28
C MET A 294 4.82 0.87 -17.57
N ALA A 295 5.94 0.53 -16.93
CA ALA A 295 6.80 1.53 -16.30
C ALA A 295 7.45 2.49 -17.30
N ASN A 296 7.70 2.04 -18.53
CA ASN A 296 8.28 2.87 -19.58
C ASN A 296 7.24 3.76 -20.31
N THR A 297 5.97 3.41 -20.27
CA THR A 297 4.92 4.08 -21.06
C THR A 297 3.96 4.92 -20.21
N LEU A 298 3.72 4.52 -18.96
CA LEU A 298 2.78 5.22 -18.10
C LEU A 298 3.45 6.41 -17.40
N PRO A 299 2.86 7.60 -17.42
CA PRO A 299 3.45 8.78 -16.79
C PRO A 299 3.51 8.62 -15.25
N TYR A 300 4.60 9.12 -14.67
CA TYR A 300 4.85 9.07 -13.22
C TYR A 300 4.84 7.66 -12.63
N VAL A 301 5.20 6.66 -13.43
CA VAL A 301 5.41 5.28 -12.99
C VAL A 301 6.88 4.93 -13.13
N TYR A 302 7.47 4.40 -12.07
CA TYR A 302 8.88 4.03 -12.00
C TYR A 302 9.01 2.62 -11.47
N MET A 303 10.03 1.89 -11.87
CA MET A 303 10.14 0.47 -11.52
C MET A 303 11.49 0.10 -10.91
N ALA A 304 11.44 -0.52 -9.74
CA ALA A 304 12.56 -1.19 -9.12
C ALA A 304 12.60 -2.67 -9.56
N VAL A 305 13.73 -3.09 -10.12
CA VAL A 305 13.96 -4.49 -10.49
C VAL A 305 14.28 -5.31 -9.25
N SER A 306 13.82 -6.57 -9.17
CA SER A 306 14.09 -7.49 -8.07
C SER A 306 14.50 -8.91 -8.51
N SER A 307 14.86 -9.08 -9.78
CA SER A 307 15.19 -10.39 -10.35
C SER A 307 16.44 -11.04 -9.74
N ASP A 308 17.43 -10.23 -9.39
CA ASP A 308 18.71 -10.67 -8.82
C ASP A 308 18.64 -11.05 -7.34
N VAL A 309 17.53 -10.72 -6.67
CA VAL A 309 17.26 -11.04 -5.27
C VAL A 309 16.08 -12.01 -5.10
N GLY A 310 15.64 -12.61 -6.22
CA GLY A 310 14.61 -13.63 -6.25
C GLY A 310 15.12 -15.00 -5.82
N ASP A 311 14.19 -15.93 -5.74
CA ASP A 311 14.44 -17.35 -5.54
C ASP A 311 13.66 -18.15 -6.59
N SER A 312 14.28 -19.22 -7.13
CA SER A 312 13.66 -20.03 -8.18
C SER A 312 12.45 -20.84 -7.69
N LEU A 313 12.35 -21.09 -6.39
CA LEU A 313 11.34 -21.94 -5.75
C LEU A 313 10.46 -21.19 -4.77
N ASP A 314 10.96 -20.08 -4.19
CA ASP A 314 10.20 -19.28 -3.21
C ASP A 314 9.70 -17.97 -3.81
N VAL A 315 8.40 -17.79 -3.77
CA VAL A 315 7.72 -16.55 -4.20
C VAL A 315 8.00 -15.37 -3.26
N HIS A 316 8.48 -15.63 -2.04
CA HIS A 316 8.79 -14.65 -1.01
C HIS A 316 10.28 -14.55 -0.70
N PRO A 317 11.12 -14.05 -1.63
CA PRO A 317 12.56 -13.94 -1.39
C PRO A 317 12.83 -13.06 -0.18
N ARG A 318 13.73 -13.49 0.70
CA ARG A 318 13.98 -12.86 2.00
C ARG A 318 14.88 -11.64 1.93
N GLN A 319 15.47 -11.30 0.80
CA GLN A 319 16.35 -10.16 0.62
C GLN A 319 15.54 -8.90 0.23
N LYS A 320 14.93 -8.22 1.19
CA LYS A 320 14.11 -7.02 0.93
C LYS A 320 14.89 -5.72 0.95
N TYR A 321 16.06 -5.68 1.58
CA TYR A 321 16.90 -4.47 1.64
C TYR A 321 17.24 -3.90 0.25
N PRO A 322 17.73 -4.68 -0.75
CA PRO A 322 18.02 -4.14 -2.07
C PRO A 322 16.79 -3.55 -2.76
N VAL A 323 15.62 -4.16 -2.57
CA VAL A 323 14.35 -3.68 -3.14
C VAL A 323 13.98 -2.32 -2.55
N GLY A 324 13.94 -2.21 -1.22
CA GLY A 324 13.64 -0.95 -0.53
C GLY A 324 14.62 0.17 -0.90
N LYS A 325 15.93 -0.14 -0.98
CA LYS A 325 16.97 0.80 -1.40
C LYS A 325 16.77 1.29 -2.83
N ARG A 326 16.46 0.40 -3.78
CA ARG A 326 16.19 0.76 -5.19
C ARG A 326 15.00 1.67 -5.32
N LEU A 327 13.90 1.38 -4.61
CA LEU A 327 12.73 2.24 -4.56
C LEU A 327 13.07 3.63 -4.01
N ALA A 328 13.85 3.70 -2.94
CA ALA A 328 14.31 4.97 -2.37
C ALA A 328 15.19 5.75 -3.34
N ASN A 329 16.11 5.10 -4.04
CA ASN A 329 16.95 5.75 -5.04
C ASN A 329 16.12 6.32 -6.20
N LEU A 330 15.09 5.59 -6.66
CA LEU A 330 14.15 6.09 -7.66
C LEU A 330 13.41 7.34 -7.15
N ALA A 331 12.90 7.32 -5.93
CA ALA A 331 12.21 8.46 -5.34
C ALA A 331 13.17 9.67 -5.17
N LEU A 332 14.36 9.45 -4.64
CA LEU A 332 15.39 10.48 -4.49
C LEU A 332 15.74 11.13 -5.82
N TYR A 333 15.89 10.34 -6.87
CA TYR A 333 16.23 10.82 -8.20
C TYR A 333 15.08 11.62 -8.85
N HIS A 334 13.84 11.10 -8.78
CA HIS A 334 12.72 11.68 -9.52
C HIS A 334 12.00 12.81 -8.78
N GLN A 335 11.97 12.80 -7.43
CA GLN A 335 11.22 13.78 -6.63
C GLN A 335 12.10 14.73 -5.81
N TYR A 336 13.33 14.33 -5.46
CA TYR A 336 14.18 15.11 -4.54
C TYR A 336 15.48 15.60 -5.16
N ASP A 337 15.58 15.55 -6.48
CA ASP A 337 16.69 16.07 -7.29
C ASP A 337 18.09 15.50 -7.00
N PHE A 338 18.16 14.26 -6.48
CA PHE A 338 19.43 13.54 -6.31
C PHE A 338 19.92 12.94 -7.64
N LYS A 339 20.19 13.80 -8.64
CA LYS A 339 20.53 13.39 -10.02
C LYS A 339 21.87 12.65 -10.16
N GLN A 340 22.73 12.70 -9.14
CA GLN A 340 23.97 11.92 -9.07
C GLN A 340 23.73 10.41 -8.79
N LEU A 341 22.53 10.02 -8.37
CA LEU A 341 22.20 8.61 -8.18
C LEU A 341 21.93 7.93 -9.52
N THR A 342 22.29 6.66 -9.63
CA THR A 342 21.83 5.78 -10.70
C THR A 342 20.50 5.16 -10.26
N PRO A 343 19.36 5.61 -10.79
CA PRO A 343 18.06 5.19 -10.26
C PRO A 343 17.69 3.75 -10.68
N CYS A 344 18.20 3.30 -11.82
CA CYS A 344 17.95 1.95 -12.34
C CYS A 344 19.21 1.38 -13.00
N GLY A 345 19.20 0.07 -13.27
CA GLY A 345 20.23 -0.59 -14.07
C GLY A 345 20.17 -0.15 -15.54
N PRO A 346 21.14 -0.62 -16.37
CA PRO A 346 21.17 -0.32 -17.80
C PRO A 346 19.90 -0.84 -18.49
N SER A 347 19.37 -0.06 -19.42
CA SER A 347 18.28 -0.45 -20.31
C SER A 347 18.83 -0.76 -21.70
N VAL A 348 18.29 -1.79 -22.34
CA VAL A 348 18.60 -2.08 -23.75
C VAL A 348 17.97 -0.99 -24.60
N GLN A 349 18.78 -0.28 -25.38
CA GLN A 349 18.31 0.54 -26.49
C GLN A 349 18.24 -0.35 -27.72
N SER A 350 17.09 -0.39 -28.39
CA SER A 350 16.89 -1.13 -29.66
C SER A 350 17.66 -0.50 -30.78
#